data_1d2fe15503d23d662f7a6bc1b87e4cbb
#
_entry.id   1d2fe15503d23d662f7a6bc1b87e4cbb
#
_cell.length_a   1.000
_cell.length_b   1.000
_cell.length_c   1.000
_cell.angle_alpha   90.00
_cell.angle_beta   90.00
_cell.angle_gamma   90.00
#
_symmetry.space_group_name_H-M   'P 1'
#
loop_
_entity.id
_entity.type
_entity.pdbx_description
1 polymer ?
#
loop_
_entity_poly.entity_id
_entity_poly.type
_entity_poly.pdbx_seq_one_letter_code
_entity_poly.pdbx_strand_id
1 'polypeptide(L)'
;MLTPTGAVCATHPDLAAVATCARCGGFLCGDCVELAGETPYCAACVVVLRREARPSWVVQVALALNVVGLACLPCSLALPLPTLVAGLAGVVLGTRELRRIARGEGAERGRSQARVTTVLGWVNLGLAAGGLAVVFWGHRM
;
A
#
# COMPACT_ATOMS: atom_id res chain seq x y z
N MET A 1 16.58 -3.34 24.68
CA MET A 1 16.74 -2.37 25.79
C MET A 1 16.09 -2.98 27.02
N LEU A 2 16.86 -3.18 28.10
CA LEU A 2 16.36 -3.72 29.36
C LEU A 2 15.59 -2.62 30.08
N THR A 3 14.33 -2.92 30.49
CA THR A 3 13.57 -2.02 31.36
C THR A 3 14.21 -1.96 32.74
N PRO A 4 14.35 -0.78 33.38
CA PRO A 4 14.85 -0.70 34.74
C PRO A 4 13.94 -1.48 35.71
N THR A 5 14.57 -2.16 36.69
CA THR A 5 13.86 -2.95 37.69
C THR A 5 12.88 -2.04 38.45
N GLY A 6 11.57 -2.37 38.44
CA GLY A 6 10.52 -1.58 39.10
C GLY A 6 9.81 -0.54 38.21
N ALA A 7 10.12 -0.47 36.90
CA ALA A 7 9.36 0.38 36.00
C ALA A 7 7.93 -0.15 35.81
N VAL A 8 6.95 0.75 35.85
CA VAL A 8 5.54 0.46 35.61
C VAL A 8 5.07 1.04 34.29
N CYS A 9 4.01 0.48 33.72
CA CYS A 9 3.44 0.95 32.46
C CYS A 9 2.90 2.38 32.62
N ALA A 10 3.18 3.24 31.65
CA ALA A 10 2.71 4.63 31.66
C ALA A 10 1.20 4.76 31.62
N THR A 11 0.49 3.76 31.10
CA THR A 11 -0.99 3.73 31.01
C THR A 11 -1.63 2.90 32.11
N HIS A 12 -0.92 1.88 32.60
CA HIS A 12 -1.41 0.95 33.64
C HIS A 12 -0.41 0.89 34.79
N PRO A 13 -0.51 1.79 35.77
CA PRO A 13 0.50 1.93 36.85
C PRO A 13 0.60 0.69 37.75
N ASP A 14 -0.41 -0.17 37.74
CA ASP A 14 -0.44 -1.43 38.49
C ASP A 14 0.27 -2.59 37.78
N LEU A 15 0.69 -2.40 36.53
CA LEU A 15 1.34 -3.43 35.72
C LEU A 15 2.80 -3.10 35.49
N ALA A 16 3.66 -4.10 35.71
CA ALA A 16 5.09 -3.98 35.43
C ALA A 16 5.35 -3.74 33.91
N ALA A 17 6.30 -2.89 33.60
CA ALA A 17 6.71 -2.64 32.23
C ALA A 17 7.56 -3.80 31.70
N VAL A 18 7.22 -4.26 30.49
CA VAL A 18 7.96 -5.32 29.77
C VAL A 18 8.79 -4.76 28.61
N ALA A 19 8.48 -3.55 28.15
CA ALA A 19 9.19 -2.89 27.05
C ALA A 19 9.17 -1.36 27.20
N THR A 20 10.01 -0.69 26.40
CA THR A 20 10.02 0.77 26.28
C THR A 20 9.69 1.15 24.85
N CYS A 21 8.77 2.10 24.65
CA CYS A 21 8.43 2.59 23.31
C CYS A 21 9.65 3.23 22.64
N ALA A 22 10.02 2.75 21.47
CA ALA A 22 11.21 3.21 20.75
C ALA A 22 11.10 4.68 20.25
N ARG A 23 9.89 5.24 20.22
CA ARG A 23 9.68 6.61 19.75
C ARG A 23 9.57 7.63 20.89
N CYS A 24 8.70 7.38 21.88
CA CYS A 24 8.43 8.33 22.95
C CYS A 24 9.13 7.99 24.27
N GLY A 25 9.77 6.82 24.39
CA GLY A 25 10.46 6.39 25.60
C GLY A 25 9.52 5.94 26.73
N GLY A 26 8.20 5.91 26.53
CA GLY A 26 7.24 5.48 27.54
C GLY A 26 7.36 3.99 27.86
N PHE A 27 7.20 3.62 29.12
CA PHE A 27 7.18 2.23 29.57
C PHE A 27 5.85 1.54 29.25
N LEU A 28 5.90 0.30 28.77
CA LEU A 28 4.76 -0.44 28.25
C LEU A 28 4.65 -1.79 28.94
N CYS A 29 3.42 -2.15 29.39
CA CYS A 29 3.09 -3.52 29.78
C CYS A 29 2.79 -4.38 28.55
N GLY A 30 2.57 -5.68 28.72
CA GLY A 30 2.28 -6.63 27.64
C GLY A 30 1.07 -6.24 26.78
N ASP A 31 0.03 -5.64 27.40
CA ASP A 31 -1.20 -5.23 26.70
C ASP A 31 -1.04 -3.90 25.92
N CYS A 32 -0.03 -3.07 26.28
CA CYS A 32 0.21 -1.77 25.66
C CYS A 32 1.29 -1.82 24.58
N VAL A 33 2.03 -2.92 24.45
CA VAL A 33 3.10 -3.06 23.47
C VAL A 33 2.54 -3.47 22.12
N GLU A 34 2.80 -2.68 21.10
CA GLU A 34 2.59 -3.04 19.69
C GLU A 34 3.94 -3.19 19.00
N LEU A 35 4.11 -4.28 18.25
CA LEU A 35 5.35 -4.54 17.51
C LEU A 35 5.21 -4.01 16.08
N ALA A 36 6.15 -3.14 15.67
CA ALA A 36 6.36 -2.80 14.28
C ALA A 36 7.66 -3.45 13.80
N GLY A 37 7.55 -4.62 13.17
CA GLY A 37 8.67 -5.55 13.00
C GLY A 37 9.09 -6.12 14.37
N GLU A 38 10.35 -5.93 14.74
CA GLU A 38 10.91 -6.37 16.04
C GLU A 38 10.96 -5.25 17.09
N THR A 39 10.50 -4.05 16.75
CA THR A 39 10.65 -2.87 17.60
C THR A 39 9.36 -2.56 18.34
N PRO A 40 9.38 -2.40 19.68
CA PRO A 40 8.19 -2.09 20.49
C PRO A 40 7.80 -0.62 20.40
N TYR A 41 6.51 -0.36 20.24
CA TYR A 41 5.90 0.97 20.24
C TYR A 41 4.62 0.97 21.08
N CYS A 42 4.20 2.13 21.58
CA CYS A 42 2.86 2.30 22.09
C CYS A 42 1.86 2.52 20.94
N ALA A 43 0.57 2.24 21.17
CA ALA A 43 -0.49 2.36 20.15
C ALA A 43 -0.51 3.73 19.46
N ALA A 44 -0.36 4.84 20.23
CA ALA A 44 -0.28 6.18 19.66
C ALA A 44 0.91 6.38 18.71
N CYS A 45 2.10 5.87 19.08
CA CYS A 45 3.29 5.99 18.26
C CYS A 45 3.23 5.11 17.00
N VAL A 46 2.60 3.94 17.06
CA VAL A 46 2.36 3.09 15.88
C VAL A 46 1.45 3.80 14.87
N VAL A 47 0.39 4.46 15.32
CA VAL A 47 -0.48 5.25 14.43
C VAL A 47 0.29 6.33 13.70
N VAL A 48 1.14 7.07 14.41
CA VAL A 48 1.98 8.12 13.80
C VAL A 48 2.99 7.51 12.83
N LEU A 49 3.64 6.40 13.20
CA LEU A 49 4.58 5.68 12.35
C LEU A 49 3.94 5.25 11.03
N ARG A 50 2.71 4.70 11.09
CA ARG A 50 1.94 4.31 9.90
C ARG A 50 1.57 5.50 9.02
N ARG A 51 1.26 6.66 9.61
CA ARG A 51 0.97 7.91 8.88
C ARG A 51 2.20 8.48 8.18
N GLU A 52 3.36 8.40 8.82
CA GLU A 52 4.63 8.94 8.31
C GLU A 52 5.35 7.97 7.36
N ALA A 53 4.96 6.69 7.32
CA ALA A 53 5.55 5.70 6.45
C ALA A 53 5.47 6.13 4.97
N ARG A 54 6.54 5.88 4.24
CA ARG A 54 6.59 6.18 2.79
C ARG A 54 5.69 5.21 2.03
N PRO A 55 5.01 5.68 0.96
CA PRO A 55 4.28 4.80 0.06
C PRO A 55 5.19 3.71 -0.50
N SER A 56 4.62 2.53 -0.73
CA SER A 56 5.33 1.40 -1.32
C SER A 56 5.88 1.76 -2.71
N TRP A 57 7.17 1.52 -2.95
CA TRP A 57 7.79 1.73 -4.25
C TRP A 57 7.10 0.90 -5.36
N VAL A 58 6.53 -0.23 -5.00
CA VAL A 58 5.77 -1.10 -5.92
C VAL A 58 4.56 -0.37 -6.49
N VAL A 59 3.83 0.39 -5.67
CA VAL A 59 2.68 1.21 -6.11
C VAL A 59 3.14 2.34 -7.02
N GLN A 60 4.30 2.95 -6.73
CA GLN A 60 4.86 4.01 -7.57
C GLN A 60 5.25 3.48 -8.96
N VAL A 61 5.89 2.32 -9.01
CA VAL A 61 6.23 1.66 -10.28
C VAL A 61 4.97 1.25 -11.03
N ALA A 62 3.98 0.65 -10.35
CA ALA A 62 2.71 0.29 -10.99
C ALA A 62 1.95 1.51 -11.52
N LEU A 63 1.99 2.64 -10.81
CA LEU A 63 1.42 3.90 -11.28
C LEU A 63 2.13 4.41 -12.54
N ALA A 64 3.47 4.42 -12.53
CA ALA A 64 4.26 4.82 -13.68
C ALA A 64 3.99 3.95 -14.92
N LEU A 65 3.93 2.63 -14.74
CA LEU A 65 3.58 1.69 -15.83
C LEU A 65 2.18 1.97 -16.41
N ASN A 66 1.19 2.30 -15.56
CA ASN A 66 -0.16 2.64 -16.03
C ASN A 66 -0.16 3.96 -16.82
N VAL A 67 0.59 4.97 -16.39
CA VAL A 67 0.72 6.24 -17.11
C VAL A 67 1.40 6.03 -18.47
N VAL A 68 2.48 5.24 -18.51
CA VAL A 68 3.16 4.88 -19.76
C VAL A 68 2.21 4.08 -20.67
N GLY A 69 1.44 3.12 -20.12
CA GLY A 69 0.45 2.36 -20.90
C GLY A 69 -0.59 3.27 -21.56
N LEU A 70 -1.07 4.29 -20.85
CA LEU A 70 -1.98 5.30 -21.41
C LEU A 70 -1.30 6.17 -22.47
N ALA A 71 -0.08 6.60 -22.24
CA ALA A 71 0.68 7.42 -23.22
C ALA A 71 0.98 6.67 -24.52
N CYS A 72 1.15 5.34 -24.45
CA CYS A 72 1.37 4.48 -25.60
C CYS A 72 0.08 4.06 -26.33
N LEU A 73 -1.10 4.52 -25.93
CA LEU A 73 -2.38 4.20 -26.57
C LEU A 73 -2.40 4.39 -28.09
N PRO A 74 -1.88 5.52 -28.67
CA PRO A 74 -1.87 5.68 -30.11
C PRO A 74 -1.00 4.63 -30.83
N CYS A 75 0.05 4.11 -30.18
CA CYS A 75 0.89 3.06 -30.72
C CYS A 75 0.30 1.66 -30.49
N SER A 76 -0.61 1.50 -29.53
CA SER A 76 -1.16 0.19 -29.14
C SER A 76 -2.34 -0.28 -30.00
N LEU A 77 -2.80 0.52 -30.95
CA LEU A 77 -3.77 0.07 -31.96
C LEU A 77 -3.28 -1.14 -32.78
N ALA A 78 -1.95 -1.31 -32.91
CA ALA A 78 -1.34 -2.46 -33.56
C ALA A 78 -1.06 -3.64 -32.62
N LEU A 79 -0.78 -3.38 -31.33
CA LEU A 79 -0.44 -4.39 -30.33
C LEU A 79 -0.96 -3.96 -28.93
N PRO A 80 -2.12 -4.46 -28.48
CA PRO A 80 -2.72 -4.08 -27.18
C PRO A 80 -2.02 -4.71 -25.96
N LEU A 81 -0.97 -5.52 -26.16
CA LEU A 81 -0.27 -6.24 -25.08
C LEU A 81 0.29 -5.33 -23.97
N PRO A 82 0.98 -4.20 -24.26
CA PRO A 82 1.55 -3.35 -23.22
C PRO A 82 0.48 -2.74 -22.31
N THR A 83 -0.66 -2.30 -22.89
CA THR A 83 -1.77 -1.72 -22.13
C THR A 83 -2.49 -2.75 -21.27
N LEU A 84 -2.64 -3.99 -21.75
CA LEU A 84 -3.19 -5.11 -20.96
C LEU A 84 -2.30 -5.45 -19.76
N VAL A 85 -0.98 -5.58 -19.99
CA VAL A 85 -0.04 -5.88 -18.90
C VAL A 85 0.00 -4.76 -17.89
N ALA A 86 0.06 -3.50 -18.31
CA ALA A 86 0.03 -2.35 -17.42
C ALA A 86 -1.29 -2.28 -16.61
N GLY A 87 -2.41 -2.52 -17.27
CA GLY A 87 -3.74 -2.55 -16.63
C GLY A 87 -3.84 -3.66 -15.56
N LEU A 88 -3.45 -4.89 -15.90
CA LEU A 88 -3.43 -6.02 -14.96
C LEU A 88 -2.51 -5.74 -13.77
N ALA A 89 -1.30 -5.26 -14.02
CA ALA A 89 -0.36 -4.90 -12.96
C ALA A 89 -0.95 -3.82 -12.05
N GLY A 90 -1.58 -2.78 -12.59
CA GLY A 90 -2.22 -1.72 -11.82
C GLY A 90 -3.36 -2.23 -10.93
N VAL A 91 -4.24 -3.05 -11.46
CA VAL A 91 -5.36 -3.62 -10.69
C VAL A 91 -4.84 -4.56 -9.61
N VAL A 92 -3.95 -5.49 -9.94
CA VAL A 92 -3.46 -6.51 -9.00
C VAL A 92 -2.62 -5.86 -7.88
N LEU A 93 -1.64 -5.02 -8.24
CA LEU A 93 -0.76 -4.41 -7.25
C LEU A 93 -1.47 -3.34 -6.43
N GLY A 94 -2.34 -2.54 -7.07
CA GLY A 94 -3.14 -1.55 -6.37
C GLY A 94 -4.12 -2.19 -5.36
N THR A 95 -4.83 -3.24 -5.74
CA THR A 95 -5.74 -3.95 -4.83
C THR A 95 -5.02 -4.68 -3.71
N ARG A 96 -3.86 -5.29 -3.98
CA ARG A 96 -3.02 -5.91 -2.94
C ARG A 96 -2.58 -4.90 -1.90
N GLU A 97 -2.13 -3.72 -2.35
CA GLU A 97 -1.69 -2.67 -1.43
C GLU A 97 -2.87 -2.09 -0.63
N LEU A 98 -4.04 -1.88 -1.25
CA LEU A 98 -5.24 -1.45 -0.54
C LEU A 98 -5.65 -2.45 0.56
N ARG A 99 -5.59 -3.75 0.28
CA ARG A 99 -5.85 -4.80 1.27
C ARG A 99 -4.80 -4.81 2.38
N ARG A 100 -3.54 -4.57 2.05
CA ARG A 100 -2.44 -4.47 3.01
C ARG A 100 -2.62 -3.27 3.95
N ILE A 101 -3.00 -2.10 3.39
CA ILE A 101 -3.31 -0.91 4.17
C ILE A 101 -4.55 -1.13 5.05
N ALA A 102 -5.57 -1.84 4.55
CA ALA A 102 -6.78 -2.17 5.32
C ALA A 102 -6.47 -3.08 6.52
N ARG A 103 -5.46 -3.96 6.41
CA ARG A 103 -4.98 -4.81 7.52
C ARG A 103 -4.04 -4.07 8.50
N GLY A 104 -3.77 -2.78 8.23
CA GLY A 104 -2.85 -1.98 9.06
C GLY A 104 -1.36 -2.25 8.84
N GLU A 105 -1.00 -2.99 7.79
CA GLU A 105 0.39 -3.36 7.46
C GLU A 105 1.07 -2.35 6.52
N GLY A 106 0.32 -1.44 5.90
CA GLY A 106 0.80 -0.49 4.88
C GLY A 106 0.75 0.97 5.33
N ALA A 107 1.45 1.84 4.57
CA ALA A 107 1.46 3.29 4.79
C ALA A 107 0.11 3.91 4.41
N GLU A 108 -0.56 4.59 5.35
CA GLU A 108 -1.84 5.28 5.09
C GLU A 108 -1.74 6.33 3.97
N ARG A 109 -0.60 7.03 3.87
CA ARG A 109 -0.31 7.97 2.77
C ARG A 109 -0.33 7.34 1.39
N GLY A 110 -0.08 6.03 1.28
CA GLY A 110 -0.13 5.28 0.02
C GLY A 110 -1.54 4.95 -0.46
N ARG A 111 -2.58 5.14 0.37
CA ARG A 111 -3.96 4.76 0.04
C ARG A 111 -4.50 5.47 -1.20
N SER A 112 -4.26 6.78 -1.33
CA SER A 112 -4.69 7.55 -2.51
C SER A 112 -3.99 7.08 -3.78
N GLN A 113 -2.68 6.87 -3.72
CA GLN A 113 -1.91 6.37 -4.85
C GLN A 113 -2.33 4.96 -5.26
N ALA A 114 -2.56 4.05 -4.30
CA ALA A 114 -3.04 2.71 -4.58
C ALA A 114 -4.43 2.72 -5.23
N ARG A 115 -5.35 3.60 -4.80
CA ARG A 115 -6.66 3.79 -5.45
C ARG A 115 -6.51 4.29 -6.88
N VAL A 116 -5.71 5.34 -7.09
CA VAL A 116 -5.47 5.90 -8.43
C VAL A 116 -4.87 4.83 -9.35
N THR A 117 -3.89 4.07 -8.87
CA THR A 117 -3.27 2.96 -9.63
C THR A 117 -4.29 1.90 -10.03
N THR A 118 -5.19 1.53 -9.10
CA THR A 118 -6.26 0.55 -9.38
C THR A 118 -7.24 1.08 -10.43
N VAL A 119 -7.70 2.33 -10.30
CA VAL A 119 -8.63 2.97 -11.25
C VAL A 119 -7.99 3.07 -12.64
N LEU A 120 -6.75 3.56 -12.72
CA LEU A 120 -6.01 3.63 -13.99
C LEU A 120 -5.81 2.23 -14.61
N GLY A 121 -5.60 1.22 -13.78
CA GLY A 121 -5.53 -0.17 -14.24
C GLY A 121 -6.82 -0.63 -14.92
N TRP A 122 -7.98 -0.34 -14.32
CA TRP A 122 -9.28 -0.64 -14.94
C TRP A 122 -9.52 0.16 -16.21
N VAL A 123 -9.14 1.43 -16.25
CA VAL A 123 -9.22 2.26 -17.46
C VAL A 123 -8.38 1.67 -18.59
N ASN A 124 -7.13 1.28 -18.33
CA ASN A 124 -6.26 0.64 -19.31
C ASN A 124 -6.87 -0.67 -19.85
N LEU A 125 -7.41 -1.51 -18.97
CA LEU A 125 -8.08 -2.76 -19.37
C LEU A 125 -9.31 -2.50 -20.22
N GLY A 126 -10.15 -1.53 -19.85
CA GLY A 126 -11.32 -1.14 -20.61
C GLY A 126 -10.98 -0.63 -22.01
N LEU A 127 -9.96 0.23 -22.13
CA LEU A 127 -9.49 0.75 -23.39
C LEU A 127 -8.88 -0.35 -24.29
N ALA A 128 -8.11 -1.27 -23.70
CA ALA A 128 -7.56 -2.41 -24.43
C ALA A 128 -8.66 -3.35 -24.94
N ALA A 129 -9.66 -3.66 -24.11
CA ALA A 129 -10.80 -4.50 -24.49
C ALA A 129 -11.64 -3.83 -25.59
N GLY A 130 -11.92 -2.52 -25.47
CA GLY A 130 -12.62 -1.73 -26.48
C GLY A 130 -11.88 -1.70 -27.81
N GLY A 131 -10.56 -1.49 -27.79
CA GLY A 131 -9.71 -1.54 -29.00
C GLY A 131 -9.77 -2.90 -29.69
N LEU A 132 -9.65 -3.99 -28.91
CA LEU A 132 -9.78 -5.35 -29.45
C LEU A 132 -11.16 -5.60 -30.09
N ALA A 133 -12.22 -5.14 -29.44
CA ALA A 133 -13.58 -5.27 -29.97
C ALA A 133 -13.76 -4.55 -31.31
N VAL A 134 -13.22 -3.33 -31.43
CA VAL A 134 -13.27 -2.56 -32.70
C VAL A 134 -12.50 -3.28 -33.80
N VAL A 135 -11.29 -3.77 -33.53
CA VAL A 135 -10.47 -4.52 -34.51
C VAL A 135 -11.20 -5.79 -34.96
N PHE A 136 -11.77 -6.54 -34.01
CA PHE A 136 -12.49 -7.78 -34.30
C PHE A 136 -13.76 -7.54 -35.12
N TRP A 137 -14.48 -6.45 -34.83
CA TRP A 137 -15.68 -6.07 -35.60
C TRP A 137 -15.32 -5.63 -37.01
N GLY A 138 -14.24 -4.84 -37.17
CA GLY A 138 -13.77 -4.39 -38.47
C GLY A 138 -13.28 -5.52 -39.40
N HIS A 139 -12.80 -6.64 -38.84
CA HIS A 139 -12.42 -7.82 -39.63
C HIS A 139 -13.60 -8.70 -40.07
N ARG A 140 -14.78 -8.49 -39.50
CA ARG A 140 -16.00 -9.25 -39.85
C ARG A 140 -16.88 -8.58 -40.90
N MET A 141 -16.65 -7.28 -41.17
CA MET A 141 -17.32 -6.54 -42.24
C MET A 141 -16.51 -6.53 -43.51
#